data_cb0415ac32e556d560a8be44a6393d3a
#
_entry.id   cb0415ac32e556d560a8be44a6393d3a
#
_cell.length_a   1.000
_cell.length_b   1.000
_cell.length_c   1.000
_cell.angle_alpha   90.00
_cell.angle_beta   90.00
_cell.angle_gamma   90.00
#
_symmetry.space_group_name_H-M   'P 1'
#
loop_
_entity.id
_entity.type
_entity.pdbx_description
1 polymer ?
#
loop_
_entity_poly.entity_id
_entity_poly.type
_entity_poly.pdbx_seq_one_letter_code
_entity_poly.pdbx_strand_id
1 'polypeptide(L)'
;MRDTPTSDLLELIALNDTVASFSRLFANTVRYHHWHQCLEILYVEEGFGVAIVDNRHYTMRPGRLFFFPPFTLHKVMVDEQAEAIYRRTIIHLDQHAVLKILRDFPQTRQRLERLSRRGGEAWVADLA
;
A
#
# COMPACT_ATOMS: atom_id res chain seq x y z
N MET A 1 2.18 -16.61 -23.28
CA MET A 1 1.98 -15.71 -22.29
C MET A 1 3.01 -14.66 -22.29
N ARG A 2 2.70 -13.57 -21.88
CA ARG A 2 3.58 -12.61 -21.87
C ARG A 2 4.17 -12.40 -20.61
N ASP A 3 5.35 -12.09 -20.62
CA ASP A 3 5.99 -11.88 -19.41
C ASP A 3 5.58 -10.66 -18.77
N THR A 4 5.50 -10.69 -17.50
CA THR A 4 5.29 -9.52 -16.74
C THR A 4 6.46 -8.63 -16.84
N PRO A 5 6.26 -7.38 -17.10
CA PRO A 5 7.37 -6.48 -17.17
C PRO A 5 8.07 -6.44 -15.85
N THR A 6 9.35 -6.30 -15.90
CA THR A 6 10.12 -6.13 -14.70
C THR A 6 10.17 -4.68 -14.29
N SER A 7 9.64 -3.80 -15.14
CA SER A 7 9.69 -2.39 -14.87
C SER A 7 8.44 -1.96 -14.13
N ASP A 8 8.34 -0.68 -13.96
CA ASP A 8 7.28 -0.06 -13.20
C ASP A 8 5.96 -0.12 -13.95
N LEU A 9 4.90 -0.29 -13.23
CA LEU A 9 3.56 -0.36 -13.78
C LEU A 9 2.63 0.60 -13.06
N LEU A 10 1.82 1.29 -13.84
CA LEU A 10 0.70 2.03 -13.29
C LEU A 10 -0.48 1.08 -13.19
N GLU A 11 -0.99 0.92 -12.00
CA GLU A 11 -2.14 0.09 -11.77
C GLU A 11 -3.33 0.98 -11.45
N LEU A 12 -4.41 0.84 -12.21
CA LEU A 12 -5.63 1.60 -11.95
C LEU A 12 -6.55 0.75 -11.10
N ILE A 13 -6.81 1.23 -9.90
CA ILE A 13 -7.65 0.51 -8.95
C ILE A 13 -9.08 0.94 -9.15
N ALA A 14 -9.94 -0.03 -9.45
CA ALA A 14 -11.37 0.26 -9.65
C ALA A 14 -12.08 0.19 -8.31
N LEU A 15 -12.51 1.34 -7.82
CA LEU A 15 -13.23 1.40 -6.55
C LEU A 15 -14.74 1.34 -6.74
N ASN A 16 -15.22 1.43 -7.98
CA ASN A 16 -16.64 1.25 -8.32
C ASN A 16 -17.56 2.13 -7.47
N ASP A 17 -17.21 3.41 -7.38
CA ASP A 17 -17.99 4.39 -6.61
C ASP A 17 -17.98 4.17 -5.11
N THR A 18 -17.10 3.32 -4.61
CA THR A 18 -16.93 3.16 -3.18
C THR A 18 -15.80 4.04 -2.69
N VAL A 19 -15.83 4.39 -1.42
CA VAL A 19 -14.77 5.18 -0.79
C VAL A 19 -13.54 4.33 -0.56
N ALA A 20 -13.73 3.04 -0.31
CA ALA A 20 -12.65 2.15 0.05
C ALA A 20 -12.88 0.77 -0.52
N SER A 21 -11.78 0.08 -0.79
CA SER A 21 -11.77 -1.31 -1.15
C SER A 21 -10.90 -2.04 -0.14
N PHE A 22 -11.30 -3.24 0.23
CA PHE A 22 -10.65 -3.99 1.27
C PHE A 22 -10.38 -5.39 0.77
N SER A 23 -9.14 -5.87 0.93
CA SER A 23 -8.76 -7.21 0.52
C SER A 23 -7.88 -7.86 1.55
N ARG A 24 -8.12 -9.13 1.81
CA ARG A 24 -7.26 -9.91 2.67
C ARG A 24 -6.67 -11.04 1.85
N LEU A 25 -5.35 -11.09 1.77
CA LEU A 25 -4.65 -11.97 0.85
C LEU A 25 -3.70 -12.89 1.61
N PHE A 26 -3.53 -14.10 1.10
CA PHE A 26 -2.75 -15.12 1.79
C PHE A 26 -1.52 -15.58 1.04
N ALA A 27 -1.45 -15.35 -0.23
CA ALA A 27 -0.34 -15.83 -1.03
C ALA A 27 0.36 -14.66 -1.68
N ASN A 28 1.62 -14.83 -1.93
CA ASN A 28 2.40 -13.81 -2.60
C ASN A 28 2.71 -14.24 -4.01
N THR A 29 2.33 -13.42 -4.96
CA THR A 29 2.55 -13.74 -6.34
C THR A 29 3.13 -12.61 -7.17
N VAL A 30 3.09 -11.39 -6.69
CA VAL A 30 3.48 -10.24 -7.48
C VAL A 30 4.78 -9.67 -6.97
N ARG A 31 5.72 -9.46 -7.88
CA ARG A 31 7.04 -8.99 -7.51
C ARG A 31 7.57 -7.96 -8.47
N TYR A 32 6.80 -6.90 -8.66
CA TYR A 32 7.24 -5.82 -9.51
C TYR A 32 6.85 -4.49 -8.86
N HIS A 33 7.57 -3.44 -9.27
CA HIS A 33 7.24 -2.10 -8.83
C HIS A 33 5.93 -1.67 -9.49
N HIS A 34 5.09 -0.99 -8.73
CA HIS A 34 3.86 -0.44 -9.29
C HIS A 34 3.47 0.81 -8.53
N TRP A 35 2.58 1.58 -9.12
CA TRP A 35 1.96 2.71 -8.45
C TRP A 35 0.51 2.78 -8.90
N HIS A 36 -0.32 3.46 -8.14
CA HIS A 36 -1.74 3.59 -8.43
C HIS A 36 -2.28 4.91 -7.91
N GLN A 37 -3.50 5.25 -8.37
CA GLN A 37 -4.08 6.57 -8.10
C GLN A 37 -4.62 6.71 -6.68
N CYS A 38 -4.87 5.63 -5.98
CA CYS A 38 -5.45 5.71 -4.65
C CYS A 38 -4.38 5.52 -3.58
N LEU A 39 -4.74 5.89 -2.36
CA LEU A 39 -3.93 5.58 -1.20
C LEU A 39 -3.99 4.09 -0.93
N GLU A 40 -2.90 3.55 -0.46
CA GLU A 40 -2.89 2.15 -0.04
C GLU A 40 -2.42 2.03 1.40
N ILE A 41 -3.13 1.24 2.17
CA ILE A 41 -2.70 0.84 3.50
C ILE A 41 -2.45 -0.65 3.45
N LEU A 42 -1.24 -1.06 3.80
CA LEU A 42 -0.85 -2.46 3.84
C LEU A 42 -0.55 -2.86 5.27
N TYR A 43 -1.30 -3.81 5.80
CA TYR A 43 -1.03 -4.36 7.12
C TYR A 43 -0.53 -5.79 6.96
N VAL A 44 0.64 -6.06 7.53
CA VAL A 44 1.26 -7.38 7.44
C VAL A 44 0.82 -8.20 8.65
N GLU A 45 0.09 -9.28 8.40
CA GLU A 45 -0.34 -10.18 9.46
C GLU A 45 0.69 -11.27 9.68
N GLU A 46 1.22 -11.85 8.61
CA GLU A 46 2.27 -12.85 8.65
C GLU A 46 3.19 -12.67 7.45
N GLY A 47 4.45 -12.95 7.65
CA GLY A 47 5.42 -12.88 6.57
C GLY A 47 6.52 -11.89 6.86
N PHE A 48 7.66 -12.10 6.20
CA PHE A 48 8.84 -11.27 6.35
C PHE A 48 9.35 -10.92 4.98
N GLY A 49 9.93 -9.75 4.84
CA GLY A 49 10.45 -9.32 3.58
C GLY A 49 10.90 -7.88 3.61
N VAL A 50 10.88 -7.26 2.45
CA VAL A 50 11.30 -5.87 2.28
C VAL A 50 10.30 -5.15 1.39
N ALA A 51 9.90 -3.99 1.81
CA ALA A 51 9.13 -3.08 0.96
C ALA A 51 10.08 -2.01 0.45
N ILE A 52 10.08 -1.81 -0.85
CA ILE A 52 10.91 -0.80 -1.50
C ILE A 52 9.98 0.29 -2.01
N VAL A 53 10.19 1.51 -1.51
CA VAL A 53 9.36 2.65 -1.87
C VAL A 53 10.28 3.79 -2.26
N ASP A 54 10.24 4.19 -3.53
CA ASP A 54 11.10 5.26 -4.06
C ASP A 54 12.56 5.05 -3.67
N ASN A 55 13.05 3.83 -3.89
CA ASN A 55 14.44 3.44 -3.60
C ASN A 55 14.80 3.39 -2.13
N ARG A 56 13.83 3.50 -1.25
CA ARG A 56 14.05 3.30 0.18
C ARG A 56 13.56 1.92 0.57
N HIS A 57 14.30 1.25 1.44
CA HIS A 57 13.97 -0.10 1.88
C HIS A 57 13.42 -0.08 3.29
N TYR A 58 12.32 -0.79 3.49
CA TYR A 58 11.69 -0.92 4.79
C TYR A 58 11.52 -2.41 5.08
N THR A 59 11.95 -2.84 6.25
CA THR A 59 11.75 -4.22 6.66
C THR A 59 10.26 -4.50 6.83
N MET A 60 9.82 -5.64 6.31
CA MET A 60 8.44 -6.09 6.44
C MET A 60 8.38 -7.18 7.47
N ARG A 61 7.45 -7.10 8.41
CA ARG A 61 7.30 -8.08 9.47
C ARG A 61 5.87 -8.05 10.01
N PRO A 62 5.44 -9.12 10.70
CA PRO A 62 4.09 -9.13 11.26
C PRO A 62 3.84 -7.96 12.19
N GLY A 63 2.66 -7.37 12.09
CA GLY A 63 2.26 -6.23 12.91
C GLY A 63 2.65 -4.88 12.34
N ARG A 64 3.37 -4.85 11.23
CA ARG A 64 3.79 -3.59 10.63
C ARG A 64 2.76 -3.11 9.61
N LEU A 65 2.47 -1.82 9.68
CA LEU A 65 1.53 -1.17 8.79
C LEU A 65 2.29 -0.18 7.92
N PHE A 66 2.04 -0.26 6.63
CA PHE A 66 2.60 0.66 5.65
C PHE A 66 1.49 1.51 5.07
N PHE A 67 1.80 2.78 4.86
CA PHE A 67 0.89 3.71 4.23
C PHE A 67 1.60 4.25 2.99
N PHE A 68 1.06 3.93 1.82
CA PHE A 68 1.64 4.35 0.56
C PHE A 68 0.82 5.47 -0.04
N PRO A 69 1.41 6.67 -0.21
CA PRO A 69 0.68 7.78 -0.83
C PRO A 69 0.31 7.47 -2.28
N PRO A 70 -0.65 8.20 -2.85
CA PRO A 70 -1.04 8.01 -4.24
C PRO A 70 0.16 8.20 -5.17
N PHE A 71 0.20 7.41 -6.22
CA PHE A 71 1.22 7.49 -7.26
C PHE A 71 2.65 7.34 -6.73
N THR A 72 2.82 6.66 -5.60
CA THR A 72 4.14 6.36 -5.08
C THR A 72 4.54 4.98 -5.55
N LEU A 73 5.69 4.91 -6.19
CA LEU A 73 6.20 3.65 -6.71
C LEU A 73 6.65 2.76 -5.57
N HIS A 74 6.12 1.56 -5.50
CA HIS A 74 6.49 0.63 -4.45
C HIS A 74 6.50 -0.81 -4.94
N LYS A 75 7.25 -1.65 -4.22
CA LYS A 75 7.40 -3.06 -4.50
C LYS A 75 7.59 -3.81 -3.20
N VAL A 76 6.99 -4.97 -3.10
CA VAL A 76 7.14 -5.82 -1.93
C VAL A 76 7.84 -7.09 -2.33
N MET A 77 8.90 -7.45 -1.60
CA MET A 77 9.65 -8.68 -1.81
C MET A 77 9.55 -9.51 -0.55
N VAL A 78 8.97 -10.69 -0.67
CA VAL A 78 8.73 -11.57 0.46
C VAL A 78 9.74 -12.70 0.46
N ASP A 79 10.13 -13.14 1.65
CA ASP A 79 11.07 -14.24 1.80
C ASP A 79 10.40 -15.53 1.33
N GLU A 80 10.86 -16.06 0.22
CA GLU A 80 10.31 -17.28 -0.34
C GLU A 80 10.87 -18.54 0.31
N GLN A 81 12.05 -18.43 0.88
CA GLN A 81 12.68 -19.62 1.41
C GLN A 81 11.98 -20.14 2.64
N ALA A 82 11.32 -19.27 3.33
CA ALA A 82 10.60 -19.69 4.51
C ALA A 82 9.29 -20.37 4.14
N GLU A 83 8.99 -20.52 2.86
CA GLU A 83 7.68 -20.97 2.40
C GLU A 83 6.63 -20.26 3.21
N ALA A 84 6.95 -19.06 3.55
CA ALA A 84 6.16 -18.36 4.50
C ALA A 84 4.86 -17.95 3.87
N ILE A 85 3.83 -18.13 4.61
CA ILE A 85 2.56 -17.56 4.25
C ILE A 85 2.73 -16.07 4.36
N TYR A 86 2.42 -15.38 3.31
CA TYR A 86 2.39 -13.93 3.35
C TYR A 86 0.93 -13.51 3.47
N ARG A 87 0.51 -13.27 4.70
CA ARG A 87 -0.87 -12.90 4.98
C ARG A 87 -0.93 -11.42 5.25
N ARG A 88 -1.80 -10.73 4.54
CA ARG A 88 -1.87 -9.30 4.63
C ARG A 88 -3.26 -8.78 4.34
N THR A 89 -3.52 -7.59 4.84
CA THR A 89 -4.74 -6.85 4.55
C THR A 89 -4.34 -5.59 3.78
N ILE A 90 -5.01 -5.34 2.69
CA ILE A 90 -4.78 -4.17 1.86
C ILE A 90 -6.05 -3.36 1.78
N ILE A 91 -5.94 -2.08 2.02
CA ILE A 91 -7.05 -1.14 1.88
C ILE A 91 -6.64 -0.08 0.86
N HIS A 92 -7.47 0.09 -0.15
CA HIS A 92 -7.30 1.17 -1.12
C HIS A 92 -8.36 2.22 -0.83
N LEU A 93 -7.95 3.47 -0.70
CA LEU A 93 -8.85 4.57 -0.37
C LEU A 93 -8.87 5.60 -1.48
N ASP A 94 -10.07 6.07 -1.81
CA ASP A 94 -10.22 7.24 -2.65
C ASP A 94 -10.02 8.45 -1.76
N GLN A 95 -8.84 9.04 -1.82
CA GLN A 95 -8.48 10.13 -0.92
C GLN A 95 -9.39 11.35 -1.08
N HIS A 96 -9.88 11.59 -2.29
CA HIS A 96 -10.77 12.74 -2.50
C HIS A 96 -12.11 12.54 -1.80
N ALA A 97 -12.66 11.33 -1.88
CA ALA A 97 -13.91 11.02 -1.21
C ALA A 97 -13.75 11.07 0.31
N VAL A 98 -12.64 10.54 0.81
CA VAL A 98 -12.37 10.56 2.24
C VAL A 98 -12.19 11.99 2.74
N LEU A 99 -11.51 12.83 1.97
CA LEU A 99 -11.32 14.24 2.35
C LEU A 99 -12.65 14.98 2.45
N LYS A 100 -13.60 14.66 1.57
CA LYS A 100 -14.93 15.23 1.64
C LYS A 100 -15.66 14.80 2.91
N ILE A 101 -15.53 13.52 3.26
CA ILE A 101 -16.15 13.00 4.47
C ILE A 101 -15.57 13.69 5.70
N LEU A 102 -14.28 13.99 5.67
CA LEU A 102 -13.58 14.61 6.79
C LEU A 102 -13.73 16.13 6.84
N ARG A 103 -14.64 16.66 6.04
CA ARG A 103 -14.84 18.11 5.97
C ARG A 103 -15.05 18.74 7.35
N ASP A 104 -15.78 18.06 8.23
CA ASP A 104 -16.08 18.57 9.56
C ASP A 104 -15.03 18.16 10.60
N PHE A 105 -13.94 17.55 10.18
CA PHE A 105 -12.86 17.12 11.04
C PHE A 105 -11.53 17.69 10.53
N PRO A 106 -11.31 18.98 10.68
CA PRO A 106 -10.20 19.66 10.00
C PRO A 106 -8.83 19.16 10.38
N GLN A 107 -8.61 18.74 11.60
CA GLN A 107 -7.29 18.26 12.00
C GLN A 107 -6.98 16.90 11.35
N THR A 108 -7.95 15.99 11.36
CA THR A 108 -7.79 14.69 10.73
C THR A 108 -7.63 14.85 9.23
N ARG A 109 -8.42 15.73 8.64
CA ARG A 109 -8.33 16.01 7.21
C ARG A 109 -6.95 16.53 6.84
N GLN A 110 -6.41 17.44 7.62
CA GLN A 110 -5.10 18.00 7.35
C GLN A 110 -4.01 16.95 7.43
N ARG A 111 -4.11 16.03 8.38
CA ARG A 111 -3.16 14.94 8.49
C ARG A 111 -3.23 14.01 7.28
N LEU A 112 -4.44 13.70 6.85
CA LEU A 112 -4.61 12.85 5.69
C LEU A 112 -4.08 13.55 4.44
N GLU A 113 -4.31 14.83 4.29
CA GLU A 113 -3.77 15.58 3.16
C GLU A 113 -2.26 15.50 3.10
N ARG A 114 -1.59 15.58 4.24
CA ARG A 114 -0.14 15.46 4.28
C ARG A 114 0.33 14.06 3.90
N LEU A 115 -0.35 13.03 4.42
CA LEU A 115 0.01 11.66 4.13
C LEU A 115 -0.32 11.27 2.70
N SER A 116 -1.27 11.96 2.09
CA SER A 116 -1.74 11.65 0.75
C SER A 116 -1.01 12.44 -0.34
N ARG A 117 0.04 13.17 0.02
CA ARG A 117 0.72 14.00 -0.95
C ARG A 117 1.32 13.14 -2.04
N ARG A 118 0.97 13.44 -3.27
CA ARG A 118 1.42 12.69 -4.42
C ARG A 118 2.95 12.63 -4.44
N GLY A 119 3.48 11.40 -4.57
CA GLY A 119 4.92 11.21 -4.58
C GLY A 119 5.59 11.39 -3.23
N GLY A 120 4.81 11.40 -2.16
CA GLY A 120 5.36 11.54 -0.82
C GLY A 120 6.01 10.25 -0.33
N GLU A 121 6.63 10.34 0.83
CA GLU A 121 7.28 9.18 1.42
C GLU A 121 6.26 8.24 2.04
N ALA A 122 6.60 6.96 2.06
CA ALA A 122 5.80 5.99 2.78
C ALA A 122 5.87 6.26 4.26
N TRP A 123 4.80 5.93 4.95
CA TRP A 123 4.74 6.03 6.40
C TRP A 123 4.63 4.61 6.96
N VAL A 124 5.34 4.34 8.03
CA VAL A 124 5.44 3.00 8.60
C VAL A 124 5.16 3.07 10.09
N ALA A 125 4.36 2.13 10.58
CA ALA A 125 4.06 2.02 12.00
C ALA A 125 4.02 0.57 12.42
N ASP A 126 4.41 0.31 13.65
CA ASP A 126 4.32 -1.03 14.22
C ASP A 126 3.14 -1.06 15.18
N LEU A 127 2.22 -1.98 14.92
CA LEU A 127 1.02 -2.13 15.72
C LEU A 127 1.10 -3.30 16.69
N ALA A 128 2.16 -4.08 16.58
CA ALA A 128 2.32 -5.22 17.47
C ALA A 128 3.78 -5.37 17.89
#